data_19664a4f898d5125e94f6029bd586a35
#
_entry.id   19664a4f898d5125e94f6029bd586a35
#
_cell.length_a   1.000
_cell.length_b   1.000
_cell.length_c   1.000
_cell.angle_alpha   90.00
_cell.angle_beta   90.00
_cell.angle_gamma   90.00
#
_symmetry.space_group_name_H-M   'P 1'
#
loop_
_entity.id
_entity.type
_entity.pdbx_description
1 polymer ?
#
loop_
_entity_poly.entity_id
_entity_poly.type
_entity_poly.pdbx_seq_one_letter_code
_entity_poly.pdbx_strand_id
1 'polypeptide(L)'
;MVRRGAGGVGSSGVTSVSGPDADGERRIVSDAAGVVVLGTCAAWSLITAAVHDGRPEGVLLAVLAVAAGYAAGRISGALLPVGAPFAGALAGIALTVAVPHLAPGPQIAAPLGHAGGTAAVLTLAAGAACCAAWSAPVPAVRFALRLLAAGTAVLAAVLGSTTGFVTCLAVLVCSLAAGRTRHRGAGMAVLAAVAAMVTGLVWAVAAQAVPGGFLAALEGRLTPHRVLLWQDAWHLLGDDAALGAGPGRFGELSTTSAQSLLSDGKPHSAPLQQAAEQGVVGVVLLAAAFGWVLYALWRGPRPTPVALTAGAALTALAAIAAIGNALSFTAVSVGAGLLAGMATARPLEPSSRTPETQARGAGRTPAW
;
A
#
# COMPACT_ATOMS: atom_id res chain seq x y z
N MET A 1 74.20 21.26 13.79
CA MET A 1 73.36 21.08 12.57
C MET A 1 71.97 20.61 13.07
N VAL A 2 71.04 21.56 13.21
CA VAL A 2 69.72 21.41 13.81
C VAL A 2 68.71 21.18 12.72
N ARG A 3 67.96 20.05 12.78
CA ARG A 3 66.87 19.75 11.88
C ARG A 3 65.54 19.93 12.62
N ARG A 4 64.80 20.98 12.24
CA ARG A 4 63.43 21.27 12.69
C ARG A 4 62.48 20.28 12.07
N GLY A 5 61.70 19.58 12.88
CA GLY A 5 60.56 18.79 12.46
C GLY A 5 59.29 19.69 12.31
N ALA A 6 58.68 19.65 11.13
CA ALA A 6 57.41 20.32 10.88
C ALA A 6 56.26 19.46 11.42
N GLY A 7 55.47 20.06 12.32
CA GLY A 7 54.26 19.45 12.84
C GLY A 7 53.14 19.41 11.79
N GLY A 8 52.66 18.23 11.45
CA GLY A 8 51.48 18.02 10.64
C GLY A 8 50.22 18.39 11.42
N VAL A 9 49.49 19.39 10.91
CA VAL A 9 48.14 19.76 11.39
C VAL A 9 47.17 18.65 10.99
N GLY A 10 46.71 17.89 11.96
CA GLY A 10 45.70 16.87 11.77
C GLY A 10 44.36 17.56 11.42
N SER A 11 43.91 17.36 10.20
CA SER A 11 42.56 17.71 9.75
C SER A 11 41.55 16.84 10.55
N SER A 12 40.90 17.49 11.51
CA SER A 12 39.77 16.92 12.23
C SER A 12 38.63 16.71 11.25
N GLY A 13 38.42 15.46 10.80
CA GLY A 13 37.27 15.05 10.04
C GLY A 13 36.01 15.33 10.89
N VAL A 14 35.24 16.33 10.47
CA VAL A 14 33.92 16.61 11.00
C VAL A 14 33.03 15.43 10.59
N THR A 15 32.95 14.40 11.41
CA THR A 15 31.89 13.42 11.36
C THR A 15 30.61 14.17 11.74
N SER A 16 29.79 14.50 10.74
CA SER A 16 28.45 14.99 10.94
C SER A 16 27.63 13.90 11.65
N VAL A 17 27.59 13.98 12.97
CA VAL A 17 26.67 13.23 13.81
C VAL A 17 25.27 13.72 13.44
N SER A 18 24.53 12.93 12.62
CA SER A 18 23.11 13.16 12.42
C SER A 18 22.44 12.95 13.77
N GLY A 19 22.15 14.05 14.48
CA GLY A 19 21.54 14.02 15.79
C GLY A 19 20.10 13.48 15.75
N PRO A 20 19.54 13.04 16.89
CA PRO A 20 18.15 12.56 17.01
C PRO A 20 17.11 13.57 16.50
N ASP A 21 17.43 14.85 16.44
CA ASP A 21 16.57 15.91 15.97
C ASP A 21 16.33 15.86 14.45
N ALA A 22 17.35 15.51 13.65
CA ALA A 22 17.22 15.40 12.20
C ALA A 22 16.29 14.25 11.75
N ASP A 23 16.24 13.17 12.49
CA ASP A 23 15.34 12.04 12.22
C ASP A 23 13.90 12.34 12.67
N GLY A 24 13.73 13.13 13.72
CA GLY A 24 12.44 13.66 14.17
C GLY A 24 11.82 14.58 13.14
N GLU A 25 12.58 15.55 12.65
CA GLU A 25 12.14 16.53 11.64
C GLU A 25 11.72 15.86 10.32
N ARG A 26 12.51 14.90 9.82
CA ARG A 26 12.18 14.14 8.60
C ARG A 26 10.88 13.36 8.69
N ARG A 27 10.51 12.90 9.88
CA ARG A 27 9.25 12.16 10.14
C ARG A 27 8.06 13.09 10.15
N ILE A 28 8.19 14.25 10.81
CA ILE A 28 7.15 15.28 10.82
C ILE A 28 6.83 15.70 9.37
N VAL A 29 7.84 15.88 8.53
CA VAL A 29 7.67 16.19 7.10
C VAL A 29 6.94 15.09 6.35
N SER A 30 7.26 13.80 6.59
CA SER A 30 6.59 12.70 5.93
C SER A 30 5.12 12.55 6.36
N ASP A 31 4.83 12.71 7.65
CA ASP A 31 3.47 12.60 8.18
C ASP A 31 2.63 13.81 7.73
N ALA A 32 3.21 15.02 7.75
CA ALA A 32 2.58 16.22 7.22
C ALA A 32 2.27 16.10 5.72
N ALA A 33 3.21 15.56 4.92
CA ALA A 33 2.96 15.30 3.50
C ALA A 33 1.77 14.36 3.30
N GLY A 34 1.62 13.33 4.14
CA GLY A 34 0.47 12.43 4.09
C GLY A 34 -0.86 13.12 4.37
N VAL A 35 -0.89 13.97 5.40
CA VAL A 35 -2.09 14.77 5.74
C VAL A 35 -2.45 15.71 4.59
N VAL A 36 -1.46 16.38 4.00
CA VAL A 36 -1.69 17.28 2.86
C VAL A 36 -2.22 16.52 1.66
N VAL A 37 -1.60 15.38 1.28
CA VAL A 37 -2.04 14.60 0.11
C VAL A 37 -3.45 14.05 0.32
N LEU A 38 -3.73 13.41 1.46
CA LEU A 38 -5.05 12.84 1.75
C LEU A 38 -6.11 13.94 1.92
N GLY A 39 -5.76 15.06 2.53
CA GLY A 39 -6.63 16.22 2.65
C GLY A 39 -6.96 16.84 1.29
N THR A 40 -5.97 16.91 0.39
CA THR A 40 -6.19 17.38 -1.00
C THR A 40 -7.06 16.43 -1.79
N CYS A 41 -6.91 15.09 -1.63
CA CYS A 41 -7.82 14.11 -2.23
C CYS A 41 -9.27 14.33 -1.78
N ALA A 42 -9.50 14.54 -0.48
CA ALA A 42 -10.83 14.81 0.06
C ALA A 42 -11.40 16.13 -0.46
N ALA A 43 -10.61 17.22 -0.41
CA ALA A 43 -11.02 18.53 -0.90
C ALA A 43 -11.36 18.50 -2.39
N TRP A 44 -10.53 17.86 -3.22
CA TRP A 44 -10.78 17.73 -4.65
C TRP A 44 -12.06 16.96 -4.95
N SER A 45 -12.30 15.87 -4.22
CA SER A 45 -13.54 15.10 -4.34
C SER A 45 -14.78 15.92 -4.01
N LEU A 46 -14.70 16.80 -3.00
CA LEU A 46 -15.80 17.72 -2.64
C LEU A 46 -16.01 18.80 -3.72
N ILE A 47 -14.93 19.37 -4.28
CA ILE A 47 -15.00 20.36 -5.33
C ILE A 47 -15.68 19.76 -6.57
N THR A 48 -15.22 18.62 -7.05
CA THR A 48 -15.78 17.95 -8.24
C THR A 48 -17.22 17.49 -8.02
N ALA A 49 -17.56 17.07 -6.79
CA ALA A 49 -18.94 16.74 -6.41
C ALA A 49 -19.84 17.96 -6.45
N ALA A 50 -19.38 19.11 -5.93
CA ALA A 50 -20.16 20.36 -5.91
C ALA A 50 -20.41 20.93 -7.33
N VAL A 51 -19.46 20.73 -8.25
CA VAL A 51 -19.58 21.21 -9.64
C VAL A 51 -20.56 20.35 -10.47
N HIS A 52 -20.61 19.05 -10.21
CA HIS A 52 -21.34 18.08 -11.05
C HIS A 52 -22.49 17.35 -10.35
N ASP A 53 -22.92 17.80 -9.16
CA ASP A 53 -23.91 17.11 -8.32
C ASP A 53 -23.55 15.64 -8.05
N GLY A 54 -22.24 15.38 -7.85
CA GLY A 54 -21.70 14.05 -7.62
C GLY A 54 -21.83 13.58 -6.19
N ARG A 55 -21.52 12.29 -5.94
CA ARG A 55 -21.58 11.63 -4.62
C ARG A 55 -20.17 11.31 -4.11
N PRO A 56 -19.56 12.18 -3.27
CA PRO A 56 -18.15 12.05 -2.85
C PRO A 56 -17.94 11.00 -1.75
N GLU A 57 -19.00 10.37 -1.18
CA GLU A 57 -18.94 9.52 0.01
C GLU A 57 -17.94 8.38 -0.14
N GLY A 58 -17.88 7.75 -1.33
CA GLY A 58 -16.98 6.63 -1.58
C GLY A 58 -15.50 7.02 -1.46
N VAL A 59 -15.12 8.17 -2.02
CA VAL A 59 -13.73 8.68 -1.96
C VAL A 59 -13.39 9.15 -0.56
N LEU A 60 -14.31 9.86 0.10
CA LEU A 60 -14.11 10.35 1.47
C LEU A 60 -13.96 9.18 2.45
N LEU A 61 -14.78 8.14 2.33
CA LEU A 61 -14.66 6.92 3.13
C LEU A 61 -13.32 6.22 2.88
N ALA A 62 -12.85 6.13 1.62
CA ALA A 62 -11.56 5.52 1.31
C ALA A 62 -10.39 6.32 1.91
N VAL A 63 -10.41 7.65 1.81
CA VAL A 63 -9.40 8.54 2.42
C VAL A 63 -9.38 8.40 3.93
N LEU A 64 -10.56 8.44 4.57
CA LEU A 64 -10.68 8.27 6.02
C LEU A 64 -10.22 6.88 6.48
N ALA A 65 -10.58 5.83 5.72
CA ALA A 65 -10.18 4.45 6.00
C ALA A 65 -8.67 4.26 5.95
N VAL A 66 -8.00 4.84 4.92
CA VAL A 66 -6.54 4.81 4.80
C VAL A 66 -5.89 5.59 5.95
N ALA A 67 -6.38 6.80 6.27
CA ALA A 67 -5.83 7.63 7.34
C ALA A 67 -5.98 6.96 8.72
N ALA A 68 -7.17 6.46 9.03
CA ALA A 68 -7.44 5.74 10.29
C ALA A 68 -6.61 4.45 10.38
N GLY A 69 -6.56 3.66 9.29
CA GLY A 69 -5.72 2.47 9.21
C GLY A 69 -4.24 2.79 9.42
N TYR A 70 -3.72 3.84 8.78
CA TYR A 70 -2.34 4.28 8.93
C TYR A 70 -2.02 4.69 10.37
N ALA A 71 -2.87 5.50 11.00
CA ALA A 71 -2.69 5.91 12.40
C ALA A 71 -2.72 4.70 13.35
N ALA A 72 -3.72 3.82 13.21
CA ALA A 72 -3.83 2.59 14.01
C ALA A 72 -2.62 1.67 13.78
N GLY A 73 -2.14 1.54 12.54
CA GLY A 73 -0.96 0.77 12.18
C GLY A 73 0.32 1.32 12.81
N ARG A 74 0.47 2.64 12.86
CA ARG A 74 1.61 3.32 13.51
C ARG A 74 1.64 3.01 15.01
N ILE A 75 0.50 3.11 15.67
CA ILE A 75 0.38 2.85 17.12
C ILE A 75 0.62 1.36 17.41
N SER A 76 -0.13 0.48 16.76
CA SER A 76 -0.04 -0.97 17.00
C SER A 76 1.34 -1.53 16.62
N GLY A 77 1.91 -1.07 15.51
CA GLY A 77 3.26 -1.47 15.09
C GLY A 77 4.36 -0.99 16.02
N ALA A 78 4.20 0.17 16.68
CA ALA A 78 5.15 0.65 17.69
C ALA A 78 5.10 -0.18 18.96
N LEU A 79 3.90 -0.54 19.43
CA LEU A 79 3.67 -1.32 20.64
C LEU A 79 3.99 -2.81 20.44
N LEU A 80 3.57 -3.39 19.33
CA LEU A 80 3.65 -4.83 19.05
C LEU A 80 4.28 -5.11 17.67
N PRO A 81 5.61 -4.98 17.54
CA PRO A 81 6.28 -5.03 16.25
C PRO A 81 6.14 -6.36 15.49
N VAL A 82 5.89 -7.46 16.17
CA VAL A 82 5.59 -8.79 15.58
C VAL A 82 4.10 -9.10 15.68
N GLY A 83 3.50 -8.81 16.85
CA GLY A 83 2.11 -9.17 17.16
C GLY A 83 1.10 -8.43 16.29
N ALA A 84 1.30 -7.13 16.04
CA ALA A 84 0.36 -6.34 15.25
C ALA A 84 0.26 -6.82 13.79
N PRO A 85 1.38 -7.01 13.04
CA PRO A 85 1.26 -7.54 11.68
C PRO A 85 0.79 -9.01 11.65
N PHE A 86 1.11 -9.82 12.65
CA PHE A 86 0.56 -11.18 12.77
C PHE A 86 -0.97 -11.15 12.97
N ALA A 87 -1.46 -10.33 13.89
CA ALA A 87 -2.90 -10.15 14.11
C ALA A 87 -3.60 -9.62 12.86
N GLY A 88 -2.98 -8.67 12.14
CA GLY A 88 -3.48 -8.15 10.85
C GLY A 88 -3.59 -9.25 9.78
N ALA A 89 -2.60 -10.15 9.71
CA ALA A 89 -2.67 -11.29 8.81
C ALA A 89 -3.82 -12.24 9.15
N LEU A 90 -3.97 -12.60 10.43
CA LEU A 90 -5.07 -13.46 10.88
C LEU A 90 -6.44 -12.80 10.68
N ALA A 91 -6.56 -11.50 10.95
CA ALA A 91 -7.80 -10.76 10.72
C ALA A 91 -8.19 -10.76 9.23
N GLY A 92 -7.23 -10.57 8.32
CA GLY A 92 -7.46 -10.65 6.87
C GLY A 92 -7.92 -12.04 6.44
N ILE A 93 -7.29 -13.10 6.94
CA ILE A 93 -7.71 -14.49 6.66
C ILE A 93 -9.11 -14.75 7.23
N ALA A 94 -9.34 -14.39 8.49
CA ALA A 94 -10.65 -14.58 9.15
C ALA A 94 -11.76 -13.83 8.39
N LEU A 95 -11.49 -12.61 7.94
CA LEU A 95 -12.45 -11.80 7.19
C LEU A 95 -12.84 -12.50 5.88
N THR A 96 -11.89 -13.05 5.14
CA THR A 96 -12.17 -13.74 3.88
C THR A 96 -12.89 -15.06 4.04
N VAL A 97 -12.71 -15.76 5.17
CA VAL A 97 -13.38 -17.03 5.47
C VAL A 97 -14.75 -16.81 6.10
N ALA A 98 -14.88 -15.86 7.03
CA ALA A 98 -16.11 -15.59 7.77
C ALA A 98 -17.13 -14.78 6.96
N VAL A 99 -16.68 -13.95 6.03
CA VAL A 99 -17.53 -13.11 5.17
C VAL A 99 -17.27 -13.48 3.71
N PRO A 100 -17.79 -14.61 3.23
CA PRO A 100 -17.57 -15.06 1.85
C PRO A 100 -18.08 -14.06 0.80
N HIS A 101 -18.87 -13.08 1.20
CA HIS A 101 -19.46 -12.05 0.35
C HIS A 101 -19.00 -10.66 0.77
N LEU A 102 -17.72 -10.35 0.62
CA LEU A 102 -17.19 -9.00 0.87
C LEU A 102 -17.72 -7.93 -0.11
N ALA A 103 -18.54 -8.30 -1.09
CA ALA A 103 -19.14 -7.39 -2.05
C ALA A 103 -20.57 -7.03 -1.66
N PRO A 104 -20.91 -5.73 -1.48
CA PRO A 104 -22.29 -5.28 -1.50
C PRO A 104 -22.78 -5.32 -2.96
N GLY A 105 -23.62 -6.27 -3.32
CA GLY A 105 -24.24 -6.36 -4.65
C GLY A 105 -24.91 -7.70 -4.92
N PRO A 106 -25.86 -7.76 -5.86
CA PRO A 106 -26.55 -9.00 -6.19
C PRO A 106 -25.56 -10.04 -6.70
N GLN A 107 -25.64 -11.25 -6.17
CA GLN A 107 -24.69 -12.35 -6.34
C GLN A 107 -24.61 -12.93 -7.78
N ILE A 108 -25.33 -12.37 -8.72
CA ILE A 108 -25.49 -12.90 -10.09
C ILE A 108 -24.49 -12.28 -11.08
N ALA A 109 -23.81 -11.18 -10.72
CA ALA A 109 -22.95 -10.45 -11.63
C ALA A 109 -21.47 -10.80 -11.44
N ALA A 110 -20.95 -11.59 -12.30
CA ALA A 110 -19.56 -11.86 -12.66
C ALA A 110 -18.63 -12.41 -11.54
N PRO A 111 -18.03 -13.59 -11.78
CA PRO A 111 -17.09 -14.23 -10.85
C PRO A 111 -15.82 -13.41 -10.55
N LEU A 112 -15.58 -12.30 -11.25
CA LEU A 112 -14.39 -11.46 -11.12
C LEU A 112 -14.56 -10.24 -10.19
N GLY A 113 -15.78 -9.77 -9.92
CA GLY A 113 -16.02 -8.63 -9.02
C GLY A 113 -15.72 -8.96 -7.55
N HIS A 114 -16.12 -10.14 -7.11
CA HIS A 114 -15.88 -10.64 -5.75
C HIS A 114 -14.41 -11.03 -5.54
N ALA A 115 -13.76 -11.56 -6.59
CA ALA A 115 -12.38 -11.99 -6.55
C ALA A 115 -11.39 -10.85 -6.27
N GLY A 116 -11.69 -9.61 -6.66
CA GLY A 116 -10.81 -8.47 -6.47
C GLY A 116 -10.62 -8.07 -5.00
N GLY A 117 -11.71 -7.98 -4.23
CA GLY A 117 -11.68 -7.66 -2.80
C GLY A 117 -10.98 -8.76 -1.99
N THR A 118 -11.36 -10.02 -2.22
CA THR A 118 -10.74 -11.19 -1.57
C THR A 118 -9.25 -11.28 -1.89
N ALA A 119 -8.87 -11.13 -3.16
CA ALA A 119 -7.47 -11.11 -3.58
C ALA A 119 -6.68 -10.03 -2.87
N ALA A 120 -7.23 -8.82 -2.76
CA ALA A 120 -6.59 -7.68 -2.10
C ALA A 120 -6.38 -7.93 -0.61
N VAL A 121 -7.41 -8.41 0.11
CA VAL A 121 -7.31 -8.70 1.54
C VAL A 121 -6.29 -9.80 1.82
N LEU A 122 -6.28 -10.89 1.04
CA LEU A 122 -5.31 -11.98 1.19
C LEU A 122 -3.88 -11.51 0.84
N THR A 123 -3.72 -10.65 -0.16
CA THR A 123 -2.41 -10.05 -0.50
C THR A 123 -1.86 -9.20 0.65
N LEU A 124 -2.72 -8.38 1.28
CA LEU A 124 -2.34 -7.60 2.46
C LEU A 124 -2.04 -8.50 3.66
N ALA A 125 -2.81 -9.58 3.87
CA ALA A 125 -2.56 -10.57 4.91
C ALA A 125 -1.21 -11.29 4.72
N ALA A 126 -0.89 -11.70 3.49
CA ALA A 126 0.42 -12.28 3.15
C ALA A 126 1.57 -11.30 3.41
N GLY A 127 1.39 -10.02 3.01
CA GLY A 127 2.33 -8.95 3.30
C GLY A 127 2.55 -8.73 4.79
N ALA A 128 1.48 -8.70 5.58
CA ALA A 128 1.53 -8.55 7.02
C ALA A 128 2.24 -9.75 7.70
N ALA A 129 1.93 -10.99 7.29
CA ALA A 129 2.62 -12.19 7.78
C ALA A 129 4.13 -12.16 7.48
N CYS A 130 4.52 -11.73 6.28
CA CYS A 130 5.92 -11.57 5.89
C CYS A 130 6.62 -10.44 6.70
N CYS A 131 5.94 -9.32 6.95
CA CYS A 131 6.47 -8.24 7.81
C CYS A 131 6.67 -8.72 9.25
N ALA A 132 5.73 -9.50 9.80
CA ALA A 132 5.87 -10.15 11.10
C ALA A 132 7.07 -11.09 11.12
N ALA A 133 7.28 -11.89 10.06
CA ALA A 133 8.41 -12.81 9.94
C ALA A 133 9.76 -12.07 9.99
N TRP A 134 9.89 -10.93 9.34
CA TRP A 134 11.10 -10.12 9.38
C TRP A 134 11.33 -9.42 10.72
N SER A 135 10.27 -9.19 11.48
CA SER A 135 10.33 -8.56 12.80
C SER A 135 10.57 -9.58 13.94
N ALA A 136 10.34 -10.87 13.68
CA ALA A 136 10.45 -11.92 14.70
C ALA A 136 11.91 -12.22 15.05
N PRO A 137 12.29 -12.32 16.35
CA PRO A 137 13.65 -12.62 16.78
C PRO A 137 14.00 -14.11 16.62
N VAL A 138 13.02 -15.01 16.80
CA VAL A 138 13.24 -16.48 16.85
C VAL A 138 13.09 -17.09 15.45
N PRO A 139 14.07 -17.91 14.97
CA PRO A 139 14.01 -18.52 13.63
C PRO A 139 12.79 -19.41 13.41
N ALA A 140 12.34 -20.16 14.39
CA ALA A 140 11.16 -21.01 14.29
C ALA A 140 9.89 -20.18 14.06
N VAL A 141 9.75 -19.03 14.75
CA VAL A 141 8.63 -18.10 14.54
C VAL A 141 8.69 -17.48 13.14
N ARG A 142 9.88 -17.11 12.65
CA ARG A 142 10.06 -16.63 11.26
C ARG A 142 9.57 -17.65 10.24
N PHE A 143 9.93 -18.91 10.45
CA PHE A 143 9.53 -19.99 9.56
C PHE A 143 8.01 -20.19 9.60
N ALA A 144 7.41 -20.27 10.79
CA ALA A 144 5.96 -20.40 10.95
C ALA A 144 5.18 -19.24 10.28
N LEU A 145 5.65 -17.99 10.39
CA LEU A 145 5.04 -16.84 9.77
C LEU A 145 5.19 -16.83 8.23
N ARG A 146 6.29 -17.37 7.70
CA ARG A 146 6.43 -17.59 6.25
C ARG A 146 5.51 -18.71 5.75
N LEU A 147 5.33 -19.75 6.53
CA LEU A 147 4.33 -20.79 6.23
C LEU A 147 2.91 -20.22 6.27
N LEU A 148 2.60 -19.31 7.20
CA LEU A 148 1.33 -18.59 7.21
C LEU A 148 1.15 -17.78 5.92
N ALA A 149 2.18 -17.04 5.47
CA ALA A 149 2.12 -16.31 4.21
C ALA A 149 1.96 -17.23 2.99
N ALA A 150 2.61 -18.38 2.97
CA ALA A 150 2.40 -19.41 1.93
C ALA A 150 0.98 -19.99 2.01
N GLY A 151 0.47 -20.21 3.22
CA GLY A 151 -0.90 -20.66 3.47
C GLY A 151 -1.96 -19.69 2.94
N THR A 152 -1.71 -18.36 3.03
CA THR A 152 -2.61 -17.37 2.41
C THR A 152 -2.65 -17.48 0.89
N ALA A 153 -1.52 -17.80 0.24
CA ALA A 153 -1.50 -18.05 -1.21
C ALA A 153 -2.30 -19.31 -1.57
N VAL A 154 -2.12 -20.39 -0.82
CA VAL A 154 -2.91 -21.63 -1.01
C VAL A 154 -4.40 -21.36 -0.78
N LEU A 155 -4.74 -20.60 0.28
CA LEU A 155 -6.14 -20.22 0.55
C LEU A 155 -6.73 -19.43 -0.62
N ALA A 156 -5.99 -18.50 -1.21
CA ALA A 156 -6.44 -17.75 -2.38
C ALA A 156 -6.72 -18.68 -3.56
N ALA A 157 -5.88 -19.71 -3.78
CA ALA A 157 -6.10 -20.71 -4.82
C ALA A 157 -7.35 -21.57 -4.54
N VAL A 158 -7.54 -22.02 -3.29
CA VAL A 158 -8.72 -22.80 -2.87
C VAL A 158 -10.02 -22.01 -3.03
N LEU A 159 -9.97 -20.70 -2.76
CA LEU A 159 -11.11 -19.80 -2.99
C LEU A 159 -11.31 -19.42 -4.48
N GLY A 160 -10.57 -20.03 -5.39
CA GLY A 160 -10.68 -19.78 -6.83
C GLY A 160 -10.11 -18.45 -7.30
N SER A 161 -9.39 -17.72 -6.44
CA SER A 161 -8.80 -16.42 -6.77
C SER A 161 -7.39 -16.58 -7.37
N THR A 162 -7.29 -16.76 -8.68
CA THR A 162 -5.98 -16.83 -9.36
C THR A 162 -5.16 -15.56 -9.18
N THR A 163 -5.80 -14.39 -9.22
CA THR A 163 -5.14 -13.10 -8.95
C THR A 163 -4.58 -13.06 -7.54
N GLY A 164 -5.37 -13.47 -6.54
CA GLY A 164 -4.93 -13.54 -5.14
C GLY A 164 -3.76 -14.50 -4.96
N PHE A 165 -3.80 -15.69 -5.57
CA PHE A 165 -2.70 -16.64 -5.55
C PHE A 165 -1.41 -16.04 -6.10
N VAL A 166 -1.46 -15.46 -7.31
CA VAL A 166 -0.29 -14.88 -7.98
C VAL A 166 0.29 -13.72 -7.18
N THR A 167 -0.56 -12.83 -6.66
CA THR A 167 -0.08 -11.66 -5.89
C THR A 167 0.47 -12.04 -4.52
N CYS A 168 -0.14 -12.98 -3.80
CA CYS A 168 0.41 -13.51 -2.55
C CYS A 168 1.77 -14.17 -2.77
N LEU A 169 1.90 -14.98 -3.84
CA LEU A 169 3.16 -15.61 -4.20
C LEU A 169 4.22 -14.57 -4.58
N ALA A 170 3.86 -13.54 -5.37
CA ALA A 170 4.75 -12.45 -5.72
C ALA A 170 5.25 -11.70 -4.48
N VAL A 171 4.36 -11.38 -3.52
CA VAL A 171 4.73 -10.75 -2.26
C VAL A 171 5.69 -11.62 -1.45
N LEU A 172 5.44 -12.93 -1.36
CA LEU A 172 6.32 -13.87 -0.67
C LEU A 172 7.71 -13.92 -1.32
N VAL A 173 7.78 -14.02 -2.64
CA VAL A 173 9.05 -14.02 -3.39
C VAL A 173 9.78 -12.70 -3.22
N CYS A 174 9.10 -11.56 -3.36
CA CYS A 174 9.67 -10.24 -3.11
C CYS A 174 10.18 -10.09 -1.67
N SER A 175 9.44 -10.63 -0.69
CA SER A 175 9.86 -10.64 0.71
C SER A 175 11.15 -11.43 0.92
N LEU A 176 11.29 -12.60 0.28
CA LEU A 176 12.52 -13.39 0.36
C LEU A 176 13.68 -12.69 -0.36
N ALA A 177 13.43 -12.06 -1.51
CA ALA A 177 14.42 -11.28 -2.25
C ALA A 177 14.86 -10.04 -1.48
N ALA A 178 13.93 -9.40 -0.73
CA ALA A 178 14.22 -8.20 0.08
C ALA A 178 15.31 -8.44 1.13
N GLY A 179 15.47 -9.68 1.62
CA GLY A 179 16.56 -10.06 2.51
C GLY A 179 17.95 -9.99 1.90
N ARG A 180 18.04 -9.98 0.57
CA ARG A 180 19.30 -9.89 -0.19
C ARG A 180 19.58 -8.49 -0.72
N THR A 181 18.58 -7.60 -0.72
CA THR A 181 18.71 -6.24 -1.26
C THR A 181 19.39 -5.31 -0.26
N ARG A 182 20.47 -4.66 -0.72
CA ARG A 182 21.21 -3.66 0.07
C ARG A 182 20.69 -2.23 -0.14
N HIS A 183 20.09 -1.95 -1.30
CA HIS A 183 19.65 -0.62 -1.71
C HIS A 183 18.15 -0.48 -1.63
N ARG A 184 17.66 0.03 -0.49
CA ARG A 184 16.23 0.24 -0.24
C ARG A 184 15.56 1.15 -1.29
N GLY A 185 16.25 2.23 -1.68
CA GLY A 185 15.73 3.17 -2.68
C GLY A 185 15.52 2.52 -4.04
N ALA A 186 16.46 1.69 -4.51
CA ALA A 186 16.33 0.97 -5.77
C ALA A 186 15.14 -0.01 -5.72
N GLY A 187 14.96 -0.73 -4.61
CA GLY A 187 13.80 -1.60 -4.43
C GLY A 187 12.47 -0.84 -4.50
N MET A 188 12.37 0.32 -3.84
CA MET A 188 11.16 1.16 -3.91
C MET A 188 10.92 1.73 -5.32
N ALA A 189 11.98 2.11 -6.04
CA ALA A 189 11.87 2.59 -7.42
C ALA A 189 11.35 1.48 -8.36
N VAL A 190 11.82 0.25 -8.20
CA VAL A 190 11.29 -0.91 -8.96
C VAL A 190 9.82 -1.14 -8.66
N LEU A 191 9.39 -1.08 -7.40
CA LEU A 191 7.99 -1.23 -7.03
C LEU A 191 7.11 -0.12 -7.63
N ALA A 192 7.57 1.13 -7.60
CA ALA A 192 6.89 2.24 -8.25
C ALA A 192 6.81 2.05 -9.77
N ALA A 193 7.89 1.59 -10.41
CA ALA A 193 7.91 1.30 -11.84
C ALA A 193 6.93 0.17 -12.23
N VAL A 194 6.83 -0.89 -11.42
CA VAL A 194 5.86 -1.97 -11.64
C VAL A 194 4.43 -1.44 -11.55
N ALA A 195 4.09 -0.62 -10.54
CA ALA A 195 2.78 -0.01 -10.42
C ALA A 195 2.46 0.89 -11.63
N ALA A 196 3.41 1.72 -12.03
CA ALA A 196 3.28 2.59 -13.20
C ALA A 196 3.10 1.79 -14.51
N MET A 197 3.85 0.69 -14.67
CA MET A 197 3.74 -0.19 -15.84
C MET A 197 2.36 -0.85 -15.92
N VAL A 198 1.84 -1.41 -14.82
CA VAL A 198 0.51 -2.03 -14.80
C VAL A 198 -0.58 -1.00 -15.09
N THR A 199 -0.50 0.17 -14.46
CA THR A 199 -1.45 1.27 -14.71
C THR A 199 -1.37 1.74 -16.16
N GLY A 200 -0.16 1.97 -16.69
CA GLY A 200 0.06 2.36 -18.08
C GLY A 200 -0.49 1.35 -19.10
N LEU A 201 -0.37 0.05 -18.80
CA LEU A 201 -0.95 -1.00 -19.64
C LEU A 201 -2.48 -0.92 -19.66
N VAL A 202 -3.12 -0.73 -18.51
CA VAL A 202 -4.58 -0.54 -18.42
C VAL A 202 -5.03 0.67 -19.25
N TRP A 203 -4.29 1.78 -19.16
CA TRP A 203 -4.53 2.99 -19.94
C TRP A 203 -4.35 2.75 -21.44
N ALA A 204 -3.29 2.04 -21.84
CA ALA A 204 -3.05 1.70 -23.25
C ALA A 204 -4.18 0.84 -23.84
N VAL A 205 -4.73 -0.09 -23.06
CA VAL A 205 -5.90 -0.90 -23.45
C VAL A 205 -7.16 -0.02 -23.57
N ALA A 206 -7.41 0.85 -22.60
CA ALA A 206 -8.55 1.78 -22.61
C ALA A 206 -8.51 2.74 -23.80
N ALA A 207 -7.32 3.25 -24.12
CA ALA A 207 -7.07 4.15 -25.26
C ALA A 207 -6.98 3.42 -26.62
N GLN A 208 -7.20 2.09 -26.66
CA GLN A 208 -7.06 1.27 -27.88
C GLN A 208 -5.66 1.38 -28.55
N ALA A 209 -4.65 1.77 -27.79
CA ALA A 209 -3.29 1.95 -28.29
C ALA A 209 -2.47 0.64 -28.37
N VAL A 210 -3.10 -0.52 -28.05
CA VAL A 210 -2.44 -1.84 -28.00
C VAL A 210 -2.72 -2.61 -29.29
N PRO A 211 -1.71 -3.24 -29.93
CA PRO A 211 -1.89 -4.06 -31.11
C PRO A 211 -2.86 -5.22 -30.86
N GLY A 212 -3.73 -5.55 -31.84
CA GLY A 212 -4.78 -6.57 -31.71
C GLY A 212 -4.27 -7.95 -31.32
N GLY A 213 -3.07 -8.33 -31.73
CA GLY A 213 -2.45 -9.61 -31.32
C GLY A 213 -2.15 -9.70 -29.83
N PHE A 214 -1.86 -8.58 -29.16
CA PHE A 214 -1.66 -8.54 -27.71
C PHE A 214 -3.00 -8.61 -26.96
N LEU A 215 -4.04 -7.97 -27.48
CA LEU A 215 -5.40 -8.07 -26.94
C LEU A 215 -5.90 -9.53 -27.01
N ALA A 216 -5.67 -10.22 -28.14
CA ALA A 216 -6.01 -11.63 -28.29
C ALA A 216 -5.29 -12.53 -27.26
N ALA A 217 -4.05 -12.22 -26.91
CA ALA A 217 -3.33 -12.94 -25.86
C ALA A 217 -3.89 -12.69 -24.45
N LEU A 218 -4.60 -11.57 -24.24
CA LEU A 218 -5.29 -11.24 -22.99
C LEU A 218 -6.76 -11.69 -23.00
N GLU A 219 -7.30 -12.13 -24.16
CA GLU A 219 -8.62 -12.70 -24.29
C GLU A 219 -8.77 -13.91 -23.37
N GLY A 220 -9.58 -14.08 -22.53
CA GLY A 220 -9.70 -15.11 -21.48
C GLY A 220 -9.26 -14.66 -20.08
N ARG A 221 -8.52 -13.52 -19.97
CA ARG A 221 -8.24 -12.86 -18.69
C ARG A 221 -9.00 -11.54 -18.52
N LEU A 222 -9.29 -10.85 -19.63
CA LEU A 222 -10.10 -9.64 -19.65
C LEU A 222 -11.43 -9.98 -20.34
N THR A 223 -12.55 -9.78 -19.65
CA THR A 223 -13.86 -9.92 -20.29
C THR A 223 -14.08 -8.74 -21.27
N PRO A 224 -14.70 -8.98 -22.47
CA PRO A 224 -14.99 -7.89 -23.41
C PRO A 224 -15.76 -6.74 -22.76
N HIS A 225 -16.71 -7.05 -21.90
CA HIS A 225 -17.50 -6.07 -21.15
C HIS A 225 -16.62 -5.12 -20.30
N ARG A 226 -15.54 -5.62 -19.68
CA ARG A 226 -14.61 -4.79 -18.89
C ARG A 226 -13.82 -3.84 -19.78
N VAL A 227 -13.38 -4.31 -20.96
CA VAL A 227 -12.66 -3.46 -21.91
C VAL A 227 -13.56 -2.32 -22.39
N LEU A 228 -14.86 -2.58 -22.66
CA LEU A 228 -15.83 -1.55 -23.02
C LEU A 228 -16.02 -0.52 -21.88
N LEU A 229 -16.14 -0.96 -20.62
CA LEU A 229 -16.21 -0.05 -19.48
C LEU A 229 -14.94 0.83 -19.34
N TRP A 230 -13.77 0.30 -19.67
CA TRP A 230 -12.53 1.07 -19.68
C TRP A 230 -12.49 2.11 -20.80
N GLN A 231 -13.04 1.77 -21.97
CA GLN A 231 -13.19 2.70 -23.10
C GLN A 231 -14.19 3.82 -22.77
N ASP A 232 -15.33 3.47 -22.15
CA ASP A 232 -16.29 4.48 -21.67
C ASP A 232 -15.62 5.44 -20.66
N ALA A 233 -14.82 4.91 -19.72
CA ALA A 233 -14.09 5.76 -18.77
C ALA A 233 -13.07 6.67 -19.46
N TRP A 234 -12.41 6.18 -20.51
CA TRP A 234 -11.49 6.97 -21.34
C TRP A 234 -12.21 8.09 -22.10
N HIS A 235 -13.37 7.81 -22.67
CA HIS A 235 -14.19 8.82 -23.37
C HIS A 235 -14.69 9.90 -22.42
N LEU A 236 -15.20 9.55 -21.23
CA LEU A 236 -15.62 10.51 -20.22
C LEU A 236 -14.49 11.42 -19.75
N LEU A 237 -13.25 10.91 -19.67
CA LEU A 237 -12.09 11.75 -19.42
C LEU A 237 -11.82 12.74 -20.55
N GLY A 238 -12.09 12.34 -21.80
CA GLY A 238 -11.95 13.20 -22.98
C GLY A 238 -12.92 14.38 -22.98
N ASP A 239 -14.12 14.21 -22.43
CA ASP A 239 -15.18 15.22 -22.38
C ASP A 239 -14.86 16.36 -21.38
N ASP A 240 -14.35 16.02 -20.19
CA ASP A 240 -13.80 16.99 -19.21
C ASP A 240 -12.55 16.43 -18.54
N ALA A 241 -11.41 16.70 -19.17
CA ALA A 241 -10.12 16.20 -18.67
C ALA A 241 -9.71 16.80 -17.32
N ALA A 242 -10.20 17.98 -16.93
CA ALA A 242 -9.77 18.67 -15.74
C ALA A 242 -10.54 18.20 -14.49
N LEU A 243 -11.86 18.21 -14.55
CA LEU A 243 -12.74 17.95 -13.41
C LEU A 243 -13.35 16.55 -13.45
N GLY A 244 -13.39 15.91 -14.63
CA GLY A 244 -14.13 14.67 -14.86
C GLY A 244 -15.63 14.87 -14.80
N ALA A 245 -16.37 13.77 -14.76
CA ALA A 245 -17.83 13.77 -14.78
C ALA A 245 -18.49 13.93 -13.39
N GLY A 246 -17.69 14.02 -12.33
CA GLY A 246 -18.13 14.04 -10.93
C GLY A 246 -18.08 12.66 -10.25
N PRO A 247 -17.73 12.60 -8.96
CA PRO A 247 -17.61 11.36 -8.23
C PRO A 247 -18.94 10.61 -8.12
N GLY A 248 -18.91 9.29 -8.35
CA GLY A 248 -20.07 8.42 -8.28
C GLY A 248 -21.04 8.50 -9.48
N ARG A 249 -20.71 9.26 -10.51
CA ARG A 249 -21.58 9.44 -11.70
C ARG A 249 -21.22 8.56 -12.88
N PHE A 250 -20.13 7.82 -12.82
CA PHE A 250 -19.71 6.94 -13.92
C PHE A 250 -20.82 5.99 -14.38
N GLY A 251 -21.53 5.35 -13.42
CA GLY A 251 -22.59 4.40 -13.75
C GLY A 251 -23.79 5.01 -14.48
N GLU A 252 -24.07 6.29 -14.25
CA GLU A 252 -25.16 7.03 -14.90
C GLU A 252 -24.79 7.45 -16.33
N LEU A 253 -23.51 7.74 -16.59
CA LEU A 253 -23.01 8.30 -17.83
C LEU A 253 -22.42 7.26 -18.79
N SER A 254 -21.99 6.08 -18.28
CA SER A 254 -21.45 5.01 -19.12
C SER A 254 -22.56 4.30 -19.89
N THR A 255 -22.44 4.29 -21.21
CA THR A 255 -23.38 3.60 -22.10
C THR A 255 -23.37 2.09 -21.88
N THR A 256 -22.21 1.52 -21.64
CA THR A 256 -22.04 0.07 -21.34
C THR A 256 -22.68 -0.29 -20.00
N SER A 257 -22.54 0.56 -18.98
CA SER A 257 -23.16 0.36 -17.67
C SER A 257 -24.69 0.42 -17.75
N ALA A 258 -25.24 1.38 -18.48
CA ALA A 258 -26.69 1.57 -18.66
C ALA A 258 -27.35 0.38 -19.39
N GLN A 259 -26.64 -0.32 -20.24
CA GLN A 259 -27.14 -1.48 -20.99
C GLN A 259 -27.13 -2.78 -20.18
N SER A 260 -26.46 -2.82 -19.04
CA SER A 260 -26.33 -4.01 -18.20
C SER A 260 -27.19 -3.88 -16.93
N LEU A 261 -28.23 -4.70 -16.83
CA LEU A 261 -29.11 -4.76 -15.63
C LEU A 261 -28.36 -5.21 -14.35
N LEU A 262 -27.13 -5.73 -14.49
CA LEU A 262 -26.33 -6.29 -13.43
C LEU A 262 -25.03 -5.47 -13.19
N SER A 263 -24.92 -4.30 -13.81
CA SER A 263 -23.76 -3.41 -13.64
C SER A 263 -23.77 -2.81 -12.23
N ASP A 264 -22.60 -2.82 -11.57
CA ASP A 264 -22.37 -2.08 -10.32
C ASP A 264 -22.02 -0.60 -10.57
N GLY A 265 -22.10 -0.14 -11.83
CA GLY A 265 -21.85 1.24 -12.21
C GLY A 265 -20.40 1.68 -12.06
N LYS A 266 -19.42 0.75 -12.14
CA LYS A 266 -18.00 1.04 -11.96
C LYS A 266 -17.16 0.48 -13.10
N PRO A 267 -16.07 1.17 -13.50
CA PRO A 267 -15.18 0.69 -14.57
C PRO A 267 -14.27 -0.47 -14.15
N HIS A 268 -14.33 -0.94 -12.90
CA HIS A 268 -13.45 -1.97 -12.35
C HIS A 268 -11.95 -1.69 -12.56
N SER A 269 -11.57 -0.43 -12.43
CA SER A 269 -10.20 0.07 -12.45
C SER A 269 -10.15 1.37 -11.67
N ALA A 270 -9.46 1.39 -10.55
CA ALA A 270 -9.39 2.59 -9.71
C ALA A 270 -8.76 3.80 -10.44
N PRO A 271 -7.66 3.67 -11.22
CA PRO A 271 -7.13 4.79 -11.98
C PRO A 271 -8.09 5.34 -13.04
N LEU A 272 -8.78 4.46 -13.76
CA LEU A 272 -9.76 4.88 -14.77
C LEU A 272 -11.03 5.47 -14.15
N GLN A 273 -11.46 4.94 -12.99
CA GLN A 273 -12.56 5.53 -12.24
C GLN A 273 -12.22 6.94 -11.78
N GLN A 274 -11.01 7.16 -11.22
CA GLN A 274 -10.56 8.49 -10.83
C GLN A 274 -10.44 9.43 -12.04
N ALA A 275 -9.99 8.92 -13.19
CA ALA A 275 -9.90 9.68 -14.42
C ALA A 275 -11.28 10.13 -14.91
N ALA A 276 -12.23 9.22 -14.98
CA ALA A 276 -13.60 9.51 -15.46
C ALA A 276 -14.37 10.43 -14.50
N GLU A 277 -14.22 10.24 -13.18
CA GLU A 277 -14.99 10.95 -12.16
C GLU A 277 -14.34 12.25 -11.67
N GLN A 278 -13.01 12.34 -11.62
CA GLN A 278 -12.27 13.47 -11.04
C GLN A 278 -11.21 14.07 -11.97
N GLY A 279 -11.18 13.62 -13.21
CA GLY A 279 -10.25 14.10 -14.23
C GLY A 279 -8.79 13.69 -13.96
N VAL A 280 -7.88 14.31 -14.67
CA VAL A 280 -6.43 14.09 -14.53
C VAL A 280 -5.95 14.43 -13.12
N VAL A 281 -6.54 15.44 -12.47
CA VAL A 281 -6.17 15.82 -11.10
C VAL A 281 -6.44 14.68 -10.12
N GLY A 282 -7.59 13.99 -10.23
CA GLY A 282 -7.90 12.81 -9.41
C GLY A 282 -6.88 11.68 -9.58
N VAL A 283 -6.43 11.43 -10.81
CA VAL A 283 -5.38 10.43 -11.09
C VAL A 283 -4.05 10.83 -10.49
N VAL A 284 -3.65 12.09 -10.62
CA VAL A 284 -2.41 12.61 -10.03
C VAL A 284 -2.45 12.51 -8.50
N LEU A 285 -3.57 12.81 -7.88
CA LEU A 285 -3.76 12.69 -6.43
C LEU A 285 -3.71 11.22 -5.97
N LEU A 286 -4.32 10.29 -6.71
CA LEU A 286 -4.21 8.86 -6.43
C LEU A 286 -2.75 8.38 -6.52
N ALA A 287 -2.03 8.80 -7.57
CA ALA A 287 -0.62 8.51 -7.74
C ALA A 287 0.24 9.15 -6.63
N ALA A 288 -0.08 10.39 -6.21
CA ALA A 288 0.58 11.08 -5.12
C ALA A 288 0.36 10.36 -3.78
N ALA A 289 -0.86 9.86 -3.50
CA ALA A 289 -1.15 9.08 -2.30
C ALA A 289 -0.33 7.78 -2.26
N PHE A 290 -0.26 7.05 -3.36
CA PHE A 290 0.57 5.86 -3.47
C PHE A 290 2.07 6.19 -3.34
N GLY A 291 2.52 7.24 -4.03
CA GLY A 291 3.90 7.74 -3.96
C GLY A 291 4.31 8.18 -2.55
N TRP A 292 3.40 8.85 -1.83
CA TRP A 292 3.60 9.20 -0.42
C TRP A 292 3.81 7.96 0.45
N VAL A 293 3.00 6.92 0.27
CA VAL A 293 3.16 5.67 1.04
C VAL A 293 4.51 5.03 0.77
N LEU A 294 4.95 4.93 -0.50
CA LEU A 294 6.28 4.40 -0.84
C LEU A 294 7.40 5.28 -0.28
N TYR A 295 7.23 6.61 -0.31
CA TYR A 295 8.16 7.55 0.29
C TYR A 295 8.27 7.38 1.81
N ALA A 296 7.12 7.25 2.51
CA ALA A 296 7.07 7.00 3.95
C ALA A 296 7.74 5.67 4.31
N LEU A 297 7.51 4.62 3.51
CA LEU A 297 8.21 3.35 3.65
C LEU A 297 9.72 3.51 3.39
N TRP A 298 10.13 4.25 2.39
CA TRP A 298 11.55 4.51 2.08
C TRP A 298 12.25 5.26 3.22
N ARG A 299 11.60 6.23 3.84
CA ARG A 299 12.14 7.03 4.95
C ARG A 299 11.92 6.40 6.33
N GLY A 300 11.11 5.37 6.42
CA GLY A 300 10.71 4.76 7.69
C GLY A 300 11.88 4.13 8.47
N PRO A 301 11.78 4.01 9.79
CA PRO A 301 12.85 3.51 10.66
C PRO A 301 12.98 1.97 10.65
N ARG A 302 12.02 1.26 10.04
CA ARG A 302 12.02 -0.20 9.98
C ARG A 302 13.15 -0.75 9.09
N PRO A 303 13.62 -1.98 9.34
CA PRO A 303 14.61 -2.63 8.49
C PRO A 303 14.17 -2.72 7.02
N THR A 304 15.13 -2.64 6.09
CA THR A 304 14.88 -2.70 4.64
C THR A 304 13.97 -3.85 4.20
N PRO A 305 14.12 -5.10 4.71
CA PRO A 305 13.23 -6.19 4.31
C PRO A 305 11.76 -5.96 4.67
N VAL A 306 11.47 -5.35 5.84
CA VAL A 306 10.09 -5.03 6.26
C VAL A 306 9.48 -4.00 5.32
N ALA A 307 10.22 -2.92 5.05
CA ALA A 307 9.75 -1.84 4.19
C ALA A 307 9.51 -2.30 2.75
N LEU A 308 10.44 -3.07 2.18
CA LEU A 308 10.28 -3.61 0.82
C LEU A 308 9.15 -4.63 0.74
N THR A 309 8.96 -5.45 1.76
CA THR A 309 7.84 -6.40 1.83
C THR A 309 6.49 -5.69 1.88
N ALA A 310 6.35 -4.68 2.74
CA ALA A 310 5.15 -3.86 2.80
C ALA A 310 4.92 -3.11 1.47
N GLY A 311 5.97 -2.52 0.90
CA GLY A 311 5.93 -1.90 -0.41
C GLY A 311 5.48 -2.86 -1.51
N ALA A 312 5.99 -4.10 -1.53
CA ALA A 312 5.57 -5.12 -2.49
C ALA A 312 4.10 -5.49 -2.35
N ALA A 313 3.59 -5.66 -1.11
CA ALA A 313 2.17 -5.94 -0.87
C ALA A 313 1.26 -4.79 -1.32
N LEU A 314 1.66 -3.54 -1.06
CA LEU A 314 0.91 -2.36 -1.49
C LEU A 314 1.01 -2.12 -3.01
N THR A 315 2.13 -2.46 -3.64
CA THR A 315 2.25 -2.45 -5.10
C THR A 315 1.38 -3.53 -5.75
N ALA A 316 1.35 -4.73 -5.17
CA ALA A 316 0.45 -5.78 -5.62
C ALA A 316 -1.03 -5.38 -5.45
N LEU A 317 -1.38 -4.71 -4.34
CA LEU A 317 -2.70 -4.11 -4.16
C LEU A 317 -3.00 -3.06 -5.24
N ALA A 318 -2.05 -2.16 -5.55
CA ALA A 318 -2.22 -1.16 -6.60
C ALA A 318 -2.44 -1.82 -7.97
N ALA A 319 -1.73 -2.92 -8.27
CA ALA A 319 -1.95 -3.70 -9.49
C ALA A 319 -3.34 -4.35 -9.52
N ILE A 320 -3.81 -4.93 -8.40
CA ILE A 320 -5.19 -5.46 -8.30
C ILE A 320 -6.22 -4.34 -8.50
N ALA A 321 -5.99 -3.16 -7.91
CA ALA A 321 -6.86 -2.00 -8.02
C ALA A 321 -6.87 -1.38 -9.44
N ALA A 322 -5.76 -1.50 -10.17
CA ALA A 322 -5.69 -1.05 -11.56
C ALA A 322 -6.55 -1.89 -12.50
N ILE A 323 -6.71 -3.20 -12.22
CA ILE A 323 -7.49 -4.13 -13.03
C ILE A 323 -8.81 -4.57 -12.39
N GLY A 324 -9.16 -4.04 -11.22
CA GLY A 324 -10.35 -4.40 -10.45
C GLY A 324 -10.84 -3.25 -9.56
N ASN A 325 -11.92 -3.50 -8.82
CA ASN A 325 -12.54 -2.54 -7.91
C ASN A 325 -12.09 -2.67 -6.44
N ALA A 326 -10.86 -3.16 -6.20
CA ALA A 326 -10.38 -3.49 -4.86
C ALA A 326 -10.48 -2.31 -3.87
N LEU A 327 -10.21 -1.07 -4.30
CA LEU A 327 -10.29 0.12 -3.45
C LEU A 327 -11.72 0.57 -3.09
N SER A 328 -12.74 -0.02 -3.73
CA SER A 328 -14.14 0.21 -3.35
C SER A 328 -14.52 -0.47 -2.02
N PHE A 329 -13.66 -1.36 -1.51
CA PHE A 329 -13.91 -2.05 -0.24
C PHE A 329 -13.17 -1.35 0.90
N THR A 330 -13.93 -0.83 1.87
CA THR A 330 -13.37 -0.14 3.04
C THR A 330 -12.35 -1.00 3.81
N ALA A 331 -12.59 -2.30 3.92
CA ALA A 331 -11.67 -3.23 4.56
C ALA A 331 -10.29 -3.26 3.89
N VAL A 332 -10.24 -3.15 2.56
CA VAL A 332 -8.98 -3.09 1.78
C VAL A 332 -8.26 -1.78 2.06
N SER A 333 -8.97 -0.64 2.05
CA SER A 333 -8.38 0.68 2.32
C SER A 333 -7.84 0.79 3.75
N VAL A 334 -8.60 0.30 4.75
CA VAL A 334 -8.12 0.20 6.14
C VAL A 334 -6.89 -0.71 6.24
N GLY A 335 -6.94 -1.89 5.61
CA GLY A 335 -5.83 -2.85 5.62
C GLY A 335 -4.56 -2.30 4.98
N ALA A 336 -4.69 -1.56 3.87
CA ALA A 336 -3.57 -0.89 3.21
C ALA A 336 -2.93 0.18 4.11
N GLY A 337 -3.76 1.04 4.72
CA GLY A 337 -3.32 2.02 5.70
C GLY A 337 -2.64 1.35 6.89
N LEU A 338 -3.26 0.32 7.46
CA LEU A 338 -2.74 -0.43 8.61
C LEU A 338 -1.36 -1.03 8.31
N LEU A 339 -1.20 -1.70 7.18
CA LEU A 339 0.09 -2.28 6.77
C LEU A 339 1.16 -1.20 6.57
N ALA A 340 0.83 -0.11 5.89
CA ALA A 340 1.73 1.03 5.69
C ALA A 340 2.14 1.65 7.03
N GLY A 341 1.18 1.86 7.95
CA GLY A 341 1.42 2.37 9.28
C GLY A 341 2.33 1.46 10.11
N MET A 342 2.06 0.15 10.18
CA MET A 342 2.90 -0.82 10.90
C MET A 342 4.33 -0.87 10.35
N ALA A 343 4.49 -0.79 9.03
CA ALA A 343 5.80 -0.84 8.37
C ALA A 343 6.60 0.47 8.50
N THR A 344 5.97 1.58 8.90
CA THR A 344 6.62 2.88 9.16
C THR A 344 6.73 3.19 10.67
N ALA A 345 6.16 2.37 11.55
CA ALA A 345 6.19 2.55 12.99
C ALA A 345 7.60 2.38 13.56
N ARG A 346 7.97 3.18 14.56
CA ARG A 346 9.19 2.98 15.35
C ARG A 346 8.86 2.08 16.55
N PRO A 347 9.54 0.93 16.70
CA PRO A 347 9.36 0.14 17.91
C PRO A 347 9.73 0.96 19.14
N LEU A 348 8.95 0.84 20.20
CA LEU A 348 9.34 1.37 21.50
C LEU A 348 10.48 0.50 22.02
N GLU A 349 11.63 1.11 22.24
CA GLU A 349 12.70 0.42 22.98
C GLU A 349 12.19 0.16 24.39
N PRO A 350 12.39 -1.07 24.94
CA PRO A 350 12.17 -1.28 26.34
C PRO A 350 13.07 -0.27 27.07
N SER A 351 12.48 0.62 27.87
CA SER A 351 13.23 1.57 28.66
C SER A 351 14.28 0.77 29.40
N SER A 352 15.56 0.95 29.03
CA SER A 352 16.69 0.42 29.77
C SER A 352 16.50 0.93 31.19
N ARG A 353 16.20 0.01 32.13
CA ARG A 353 16.11 0.33 33.53
C ARG A 353 17.36 1.13 33.85
N THR A 354 17.18 2.35 34.27
CA THR A 354 18.21 3.25 34.72
C THR A 354 19.08 2.45 35.71
N PRO A 355 20.39 2.43 35.56
CA PRO A 355 21.24 1.67 36.49
C PRO A 355 21.37 2.43 37.83
N GLU A 356 20.24 2.54 38.55
CA GLU A 356 20.22 3.11 39.90
C GLU A 356 20.77 2.15 40.96
N THR A 357 21.13 0.91 40.57
CA THR A 357 21.60 -0.11 41.47
C THR A 357 23.15 -0.17 41.59
N GLN A 358 23.88 0.57 40.72
CA GLN A 358 25.37 0.57 40.82
C GLN A 358 25.94 1.61 41.77
N ALA A 359 25.18 2.61 42.19
CA ALA A 359 25.65 3.63 43.14
C ALA A 359 25.59 3.18 44.61
N ARG A 360 24.96 2.07 44.95
CA ARG A 360 24.87 1.57 46.34
C ARG A 360 25.99 0.59 46.78
N GLY A 361 26.87 0.18 45.84
CA GLY A 361 27.93 -0.77 46.12
C GLY A 361 29.30 -0.18 46.44
N ALA A 362 29.53 1.12 46.18
CA ALA A 362 30.87 1.74 46.27
C ALA A 362 31.16 2.49 47.59
N GLY A 363 30.35 2.31 48.62
CA GLY A 363 30.44 3.09 49.86
C GLY A 363 30.60 2.27 51.11
N ARG A 364 31.48 1.25 51.16
CA ARG A 364 31.94 0.63 52.40
C ARG A 364 33.38 0.16 52.25
N THR A 365 34.33 1.07 52.42
CA THR A 365 35.67 0.74 52.90
C THR A 365 35.59 0.62 54.40
N PRO A 366 35.95 -0.52 55.02
CA PRO A 366 36.19 -0.58 56.49
C PRO A 366 37.54 0.04 56.77
N ALA A 367 37.53 1.06 57.60
CA ALA A 367 38.73 1.55 58.27
C ALA A 367 39.20 0.50 59.32
N TRP A 368 40.44 -0.02 59.14
CA TRP A 368 41.36 -0.53 60.16
C TRP A 368 42.76 -0.30 59.67
#